data_06e46e4a64b32f7b7a523b164a892ddc
#
_entry.id   06e46e4a64b32f7b7a523b164a892ddc
#
_cell.length_a   1.000
_cell.length_b   1.000
_cell.length_c   1.000
_cell.angle_alpha   90.00
_cell.angle_beta   90.00
_cell.angle_gamma   90.00
#
_symmetry.space_group_name_H-M   'P 1'
#
loop_
_entity.id
_entity.type
_entity.pdbx_description
1 polymer ?
#
loop_
_entity_poly.entity_id
_entity_poly.type
_entity_poly.pdbx_seq_one_letter_code
_entity_poly.pdbx_strand_id
1 'polypeptide(L)'
;MDDSDTLEFSDILASTMHDTKNSLGMLYNTLDTLIGQCQEKGCPVQQDHFLLQYELRRLNHNFIRMLSLYKAKKANFPISLDYHSVSDCLDEAIVVNEPLLTSKGIDIELQCPADLFWSFDKELIMGILDSMLNNAYLYTKDKLMVSARREDGYLVVQLEDNGPGYPDYFLMDSRRKSGSAGSHVSFLTGSTGLGLYFSVLVAKSHTRDGREGFIRTMNGGIYNGSVFCLHLP
;
A
#
# COMPACT_ATOMS: atom_id res chain seq x y z
N MET A 1 27.70 13.93 -20.88
CA MET A 1 27.42 13.68 -19.46
C MET A 1 27.70 12.22 -19.29
N ASP A 2 28.70 11.91 -18.51
CA ASP A 2 29.35 10.60 -18.46
C ASP A 2 28.45 9.59 -17.70
N ASP A 3 28.35 8.35 -18.16
CA ASP A 3 27.58 7.27 -17.51
C ASP A 3 28.02 7.00 -16.07
N SER A 4 29.29 7.36 -15.73
CA SER A 4 29.86 7.24 -14.40
C SER A 4 29.24 8.22 -13.39
N ASP A 5 28.99 9.48 -13.77
CA ASP A 5 28.40 10.50 -12.89
C ASP A 5 26.92 10.21 -12.55
N THR A 6 26.20 9.57 -13.47
CA THR A 6 24.80 9.16 -13.21
C THR A 6 24.69 7.96 -12.30
N LEU A 7 25.68 7.06 -12.29
CA LEU A 7 25.76 5.92 -11.38
C LEU A 7 26.05 6.36 -9.93
N GLU A 8 27.02 7.27 -9.73
CA GLU A 8 27.36 7.79 -8.39
C GLU A 8 26.19 8.56 -7.75
N PHE A 9 25.52 9.45 -8.48
CA PHE A 9 24.36 10.19 -7.97
C PHE A 9 23.23 9.25 -7.54
N SER A 10 23.01 8.20 -8.29
CA SER A 10 22.03 7.18 -8.11
C SER A 10 22.29 6.33 -6.85
N ASP A 11 23.54 6.01 -6.57
CA ASP A 11 23.92 5.22 -5.41
C ASP A 11 23.91 6.07 -4.12
N ILE A 12 24.28 7.34 -4.23
CA ILE A 12 24.16 8.31 -3.13
C ILE A 12 22.67 8.51 -2.79
N LEU A 13 21.79 8.66 -3.78
CA LEU A 13 20.36 8.80 -3.57
C LEU A 13 19.77 7.56 -2.87
N ALA A 14 20.13 6.35 -3.32
CA ALA A 14 19.66 5.11 -2.71
C ALA A 14 20.15 4.95 -1.26
N SER A 15 21.42 5.29 -0.99
CA SER A 15 21.98 5.27 0.36
C SER A 15 21.28 6.28 1.27
N THR A 16 21.12 7.52 0.81
CA THR A 16 20.45 8.58 1.60
C THR A 16 18.98 8.22 1.89
N MET A 17 18.29 7.61 0.94
CA MET A 17 16.91 7.15 1.14
C MET A 17 16.84 5.99 2.13
N HIS A 18 17.79 5.05 2.07
CA HIS A 18 17.90 3.96 3.05
C HIS A 18 18.11 4.51 4.46
N ASP A 19 19.03 5.47 4.62
CA ASP A 19 19.34 6.09 5.92
C ASP A 19 18.15 6.91 6.46
N THR A 20 17.42 7.59 5.58
CA THR A 20 16.19 8.31 5.95
C THR A 20 15.09 7.35 6.39
N LYS A 21 14.90 6.21 5.69
CA LYS A 21 13.98 5.14 6.11
C LYS A 21 14.31 4.64 7.51
N ASN A 22 15.60 4.37 7.79
CA ASN A 22 16.05 3.89 9.09
C ASN A 22 15.80 4.92 10.20
N SER A 23 16.07 6.21 9.93
CA SER A 23 15.80 7.30 10.86
C SER A 23 14.32 7.46 11.17
N LEU A 24 13.45 7.36 10.16
CA LEU A 24 11.99 7.37 10.35
C LEU A 24 11.51 6.16 11.16
N GLY A 25 12.07 4.97 10.91
CA GLY A 25 11.79 3.76 11.70
C GLY A 25 12.16 3.93 13.17
N MET A 26 13.32 4.54 13.47
CA MET A 26 13.74 4.85 14.84
C MET A 26 12.79 5.87 15.50
N LEU A 27 12.39 6.92 14.79
CA LEU A 27 11.42 7.90 15.29
C LEU A 27 10.08 7.26 15.61
N TYR A 28 9.58 6.37 14.73
CA TYR A 28 8.36 5.63 14.95
C TYR A 28 8.44 4.77 16.22
N ASN A 29 9.49 3.95 16.37
CA ASN A 29 9.68 3.09 17.55
C ASN A 29 9.82 3.90 18.85
N THR A 30 10.51 5.06 18.79
CA THR A 30 10.65 5.96 19.94
C THR A 30 9.30 6.53 20.36
N LEU A 31 8.49 6.97 19.39
CA LEU A 31 7.15 7.49 19.65
C LEU A 31 6.24 6.41 20.23
N ASP A 32 6.26 5.20 19.66
CA ASP A 32 5.48 4.05 20.13
C ASP A 32 5.83 3.70 21.59
N THR A 33 7.12 3.69 21.92
CA THR A 33 7.62 3.49 23.29
C THR A 33 7.12 4.57 24.25
N LEU A 34 7.15 5.84 23.82
CA LEU A 34 6.67 6.97 24.65
C LEU A 34 5.17 6.88 24.89
N ILE A 35 4.38 6.52 23.87
CA ILE A 35 2.93 6.32 23.99
C ILE A 35 2.62 5.17 24.97
N GLY A 36 3.33 4.03 24.86
CA GLY A 36 3.19 2.89 25.79
C GLY A 36 3.46 3.31 27.24
N GLN A 37 4.55 4.05 27.49
CA GLN A 37 4.89 4.57 28.81
C GLN A 37 3.84 5.57 29.36
N CYS A 38 3.25 6.39 28.49
CA CYS A 38 2.18 7.32 28.87
C CYS A 38 0.91 6.55 29.28
N GLN A 39 0.54 5.50 28.53
CA GLN A 39 -0.61 4.65 28.86
C GLN A 39 -0.44 3.94 30.21
N GLU A 40 0.74 3.36 30.48
CA GLU A 40 1.06 2.73 31.74
C GLU A 40 0.96 3.68 32.95
N LYS A 41 1.29 4.96 32.75
CA LYS A 41 1.21 6.01 33.77
C LYS A 41 -0.16 6.67 33.87
N GLY A 42 -1.17 6.20 33.12
CA GLY A 42 -2.53 6.75 33.12
C GLY A 42 -2.63 8.15 32.47
N CYS A 43 -1.66 8.55 31.68
CA CYS A 43 -1.75 9.78 30.89
C CYS A 43 -2.79 9.61 29.79
N PRO A 44 -3.66 10.58 29.52
CA PRO A 44 -4.58 10.51 28.39
C PRO A 44 -3.75 10.50 27.09
N VAL A 45 -3.86 9.40 26.32
CA VAL A 45 -3.30 9.37 24.96
C VAL A 45 -4.20 10.26 24.11
N GLN A 46 -3.68 11.42 23.72
CA GLN A 46 -4.44 12.39 22.95
C GLN A 46 -4.48 11.94 21.47
N GLN A 47 -5.52 12.36 20.77
CA GLN A 47 -5.76 12.07 19.35
C GLN A 47 -4.55 12.46 18.47
N ASP A 48 -3.79 13.47 18.90
CA ASP A 48 -2.58 13.95 18.24
C ASP A 48 -1.45 12.90 18.17
N HIS A 49 -1.39 11.95 19.12
CA HIS A 49 -0.38 10.88 19.10
C HIS A 49 -0.63 9.89 17.97
N PHE A 50 -1.89 9.51 17.75
CA PHE A 50 -2.27 8.64 16.62
C PHE A 50 -2.00 9.31 15.27
N LEU A 51 -2.29 10.62 15.19
CA LEU A 51 -2.01 11.40 13.99
C LEU A 51 -0.50 11.46 13.70
N LEU A 52 0.33 11.64 14.72
CA LEU A 52 1.77 11.68 14.56
C LEU A 52 2.36 10.33 14.13
N GLN A 53 1.89 9.22 14.72
CA GLN A 53 2.24 7.86 14.27
C GLN A 53 1.82 7.63 12.81
N TYR A 54 0.62 8.07 12.45
CA TYR A 54 0.12 7.98 11.07
C TYR A 54 1.02 8.73 10.09
N GLU A 55 1.38 9.99 10.40
CA GLU A 55 2.23 10.80 9.52
C GLU A 55 3.64 10.20 9.38
N LEU A 56 4.21 9.66 10.44
CA LEU A 56 5.52 8.97 10.39
C LEU A 56 5.45 7.71 9.53
N ARG A 57 4.40 6.90 9.66
CA ARG A 57 4.18 5.73 8.79
C ARG A 57 4.02 6.15 7.34
N ARG A 58 3.21 7.18 7.07
CA ARG A 58 3.00 7.71 5.73
C ARG A 58 4.30 8.15 5.08
N LEU A 59 5.16 8.85 5.82
CA LEU A 59 6.49 9.24 5.35
C LEU A 59 7.35 8.02 5.04
N ASN A 60 7.43 7.05 5.95
CA ASN A 60 8.21 5.83 5.75
C ASN A 60 7.75 5.06 4.49
N HIS A 61 6.44 4.90 4.30
CA HIS A 61 5.88 4.24 3.10
C HIS A 61 6.18 5.02 1.81
N ASN A 62 6.15 6.35 1.85
CA ASN A 62 6.53 7.16 0.69
C ASN A 62 8.00 6.95 0.32
N PHE A 63 8.90 6.83 1.29
CA PHE A 63 10.30 6.51 1.05
C PHE A 63 10.50 5.10 0.49
N ILE A 64 9.83 4.09 1.04
CA ILE A 64 9.88 2.71 0.52
C ILE A 64 9.41 2.68 -0.93
N ARG A 65 8.31 3.35 -1.25
CA ARG A 65 7.79 3.45 -2.63
C ARG A 65 8.79 4.13 -3.57
N MET A 66 9.39 5.22 -3.13
CA MET A 66 10.36 5.95 -3.93
C MET A 66 11.62 5.11 -4.21
N LEU A 67 12.12 4.36 -3.20
CA LEU A 67 13.20 3.39 -3.35
C LEU A 67 12.83 2.25 -4.31
N SER A 68 11.63 1.73 -4.20
CA SER A 68 11.13 0.65 -5.06
C SER A 68 11.01 1.11 -6.51
N LEU A 69 10.51 2.32 -6.73
CA LEU A 69 10.44 2.93 -8.07
C LEU A 69 11.82 3.15 -8.68
N TYR A 70 12.77 3.57 -7.86
CA TYR A 70 14.15 3.74 -8.28
C TYR A 70 14.80 2.41 -8.67
N LYS A 71 14.66 1.36 -7.84
CA LYS A 71 15.17 0.01 -8.12
C LYS A 71 14.53 -0.60 -9.37
N ALA A 72 13.24 -0.35 -9.59
CA ALA A 72 12.53 -0.85 -10.76
C ALA A 72 13.06 -0.27 -12.09
N LYS A 73 13.49 0.99 -12.11
CA LYS A 73 14.12 1.58 -13.29
C LYS A 73 15.47 0.94 -13.64
N LYS A 74 16.17 0.36 -12.68
CA LYS A 74 17.44 -0.36 -12.87
C LYS A 74 17.29 -1.82 -13.32
N ALA A 75 16.08 -2.29 -13.70
CA ALA A 75 15.76 -3.66 -14.11
C ALA A 75 16.02 -4.76 -13.06
N ASN A 76 16.27 -4.39 -11.83
CA ASN A 76 16.49 -5.32 -10.71
C ASN A 76 15.53 -4.99 -9.57
N PHE A 77 14.26 -5.37 -9.73
CA PHE A 77 13.30 -5.36 -8.62
C PHE A 77 13.33 -6.77 -7.99
N PRO A 78 14.13 -6.98 -6.93
CA PRO A 78 14.19 -8.29 -6.31
C PRO A 78 12.86 -8.58 -5.63
N ILE A 79 12.23 -9.70 -5.99
CA ILE A 79 11.02 -10.22 -5.35
C ILE A 79 11.42 -11.47 -4.57
N SER A 80 11.01 -11.55 -3.31
CA SER A 80 11.12 -12.75 -2.49
C SER A 80 9.75 -13.40 -2.37
N LEU A 81 9.51 -14.43 -3.19
CA LEU A 81 8.24 -15.15 -3.20
C LEU A 81 8.27 -16.27 -2.17
N ASP A 82 7.47 -16.12 -1.11
CA ASP A 82 7.24 -17.14 -0.10
C ASP A 82 5.76 -17.47 0.04
N TYR A 83 5.45 -18.64 0.63
CA TYR A 83 4.08 -19.12 0.78
C TYR A 83 3.49 -18.64 2.11
N HIS A 84 2.47 -17.77 2.03
CA HIS A 84 1.88 -17.10 3.19
C HIS A 84 0.39 -17.42 3.34
N SER A 85 -0.10 -17.39 4.58
CA SER A 85 -1.52 -17.29 4.88
C SER A 85 -2.02 -15.90 4.47
N VAL A 86 -3.00 -15.86 3.58
CA VAL A 86 -3.59 -14.59 3.10
C VAL A 86 -4.39 -13.93 4.21
N SER A 87 -5.15 -14.73 4.99
CA SER A 87 -5.93 -14.23 6.12
C SER A 87 -5.03 -13.53 7.12
N ASP A 88 -3.92 -14.18 7.57
CA ASP A 88 -3.01 -13.60 8.56
C ASP A 88 -2.38 -12.30 8.05
N CYS A 89 -2.05 -12.24 6.76
CA CYS A 89 -1.48 -11.04 6.14
C CYS A 89 -2.48 -9.88 6.11
N LEU A 90 -3.75 -10.15 5.79
CA LEU A 90 -4.81 -9.13 5.79
C LEU A 90 -5.16 -8.69 7.22
N ASP A 91 -5.26 -9.62 8.16
CA ASP A 91 -5.48 -9.33 9.58
C ASP A 91 -4.36 -8.42 10.13
N GLU A 92 -3.09 -8.75 9.85
CA GLU A 92 -1.94 -7.94 10.26
C GLU A 92 -2.05 -6.50 9.72
N ALA A 93 -2.39 -6.34 8.44
CA ALA A 93 -2.55 -5.01 7.84
C ALA A 93 -3.71 -4.23 8.47
N ILE A 94 -4.83 -4.91 8.76
CA ILE A 94 -6.01 -4.29 9.40
C ILE A 94 -5.67 -3.87 10.83
N VAL A 95 -5.15 -4.76 11.67
CA VAL A 95 -4.83 -4.50 13.08
C VAL A 95 -3.92 -3.28 13.22
N VAL A 96 -2.94 -3.14 12.34
CA VAL A 96 -2.02 -1.99 12.33
C VAL A 96 -2.74 -0.67 12.01
N ASN A 97 -3.76 -0.68 11.16
CA ASN A 97 -4.47 0.52 10.70
C ASN A 97 -5.82 0.76 11.40
N GLU A 98 -6.35 -0.25 12.10
CA GLU A 98 -7.65 -0.20 12.77
C GLU A 98 -7.82 0.98 13.75
N PRO A 99 -6.85 1.31 14.64
CA PRO A 99 -7.01 2.43 15.56
C PRO A 99 -7.26 3.75 14.85
N LEU A 100 -6.60 3.94 13.68
CA LEU A 100 -6.75 5.15 12.88
C LEU A 100 -8.12 5.19 12.19
N LEU A 101 -8.52 4.09 11.55
CA LEU A 101 -9.79 3.96 10.84
C LEU A 101 -10.98 4.10 11.81
N THR A 102 -10.90 3.43 12.97
CA THR A 102 -11.93 3.51 14.03
C THR A 102 -12.03 4.92 14.61
N SER A 103 -10.92 5.65 14.76
CA SER A 103 -10.95 7.05 15.24
C SER A 103 -11.75 7.98 14.33
N LYS A 104 -11.89 7.63 13.05
CA LYS A 104 -12.73 8.34 12.07
C LYS A 104 -14.15 7.76 11.97
N GLY A 105 -14.46 6.69 12.71
CA GLY A 105 -15.75 6.00 12.65
C GLY A 105 -15.92 5.09 11.44
N ILE A 106 -14.81 4.63 10.86
CA ILE A 106 -14.84 3.68 9.74
C ILE A 106 -14.92 2.26 10.31
N ASP A 107 -15.99 1.56 9.95
CA ASP A 107 -16.21 0.15 10.25
C ASP A 107 -15.54 -0.72 9.18
N ILE A 108 -14.74 -1.71 9.63
CA ILE A 108 -13.96 -2.57 8.74
C ILE A 108 -14.48 -3.99 8.84
N GLU A 109 -14.81 -4.57 7.70
CA GLU A 109 -15.20 -5.96 7.57
C GLU A 109 -14.15 -6.74 6.78
N LEU A 110 -13.71 -7.91 7.29
CA LEU A 110 -12.79 -8.80 6.60
C LEU A 110 -13.52 -10.07 6.15
N GLN A 111 -13.39 -10.41 4.87
CA GLN A 111 -13.90 -11.65 4.28
C GLN A 111 -12.77 -12.39 3.56
N CYS A 112 -12.15 -13.35 4.25
CA CYS A 112 -11.08 -14.19 3.71
C CYS A 112 -11.24 -15.64 4.19
N PRO A 113 -11.16 -16.64 3.29
CA PRO A 113 -11.09 -18.04 3.72
C PRO A 113 -9.85 -18.28 4.59
N ALA A 114 -10.02 -18.92 5.75
CA ALA A 114 -8.93 -19.17 6.68
C ALA A 114 -7.84 -20.12 6.13
N ASP A 115 -8.19 -20.94 5.14
CA ASP A 115 -7.30 -21.90 4.46
C ASP A 115 -6.73 -21.35 3.14
N LEU A 116 -6.85 -20.06 2.89
CA LEU A 116 -6.33 -19.44 1.68
C LEU A 116 -4.85 -19.09 1.86
N PHE A 117 -4.00 -19.84 1.18
CA PHE A 117 -2.55 -19.62 1.10
C PHE A 117 -2.15 -19.26 -0.32
N TRP A 118 -1.15 -18.37 -0.45
CA TRP A 118 -0.62 -17.94 -1.74
C TRP A 118 0.86 -17.57 -1.67
N SER A 119 1.55 -17.65 -2.81
CA SER A 119 2.97 -17.26 -2.90
C SER A 119 3.07 -15.81 -3.35
N PHE A 120 3.65 -14.95 -2.51
CA PHE A 120 3.91 -13.55 -2.81
C PHE A 120 5.02 -12.97 -1.92
N ASP A 121 5.52 -11.81 -2.28
CA ASP A 121 6.43 -11.01 -1.43
C ASP A 121 5.62 -10.25 -0.38
N LYS A 122 5.68 -10.72 0.87
CA LYS A 122 4.87 -10.18 1.97
C LYS A 122 5.15 -8.69 2.21
N GLU A 123 6.41 -8.26 2.20
CA GLU A 123 6.76 -6.85 2.47
C GLU A 123 6.17 -5.91 1.42
N LEU A 124 6.25 -6.31 0.15
CA LEU A 124 5.71 -5.52 -0.94
C LEU A 124 4.18 -5.49 -0.92
N ILE A 125 3.53 -6.61 -0.63
CA ILE A 125 2.07 -6.67 -0.53
C ILE A 125 1.57 -5.88 0.68
N MET A 126 2.22 -5.98 1.84
CA MET A 126 1.92 -5.13 3.00
C MET A 126 2.00 -3.64 2.64
N GLY A 127 3.02 -3.23 1.87
CA GLY A 127 3.13 -1.86 1.38
C GLY A 127 1.96 -1.42 0.48
N ILE A 128 1.39 -2.32 -0.33
CA ILE A 128 0.16 -2.05 -1.10
C ILE A 128 -1.04 -1.90 -0.15
N LEU A 129 -1.24 -2.86 0.77
CA LEU A 129 -2.36 -2.85 1.71
C LEU A 129 -2.37 -1.59 2.57
N ASP A 130 -1.23 -1.23 3.15
CA ASP A 130 -1.09 0.01 3.90
C ASP A 130 -1.43 1.25 3.06
N SER A 131 -1.01 1.27 1.79
CA SER A 131 -1.38 2.35 0.88
C SER A 131 -2.89 2.45 0.67
N MET A 132 -3.56 1.32 0.51
CA MET A 132 -4.99 1.29 0.25
C MET A 132 -5.79 1.59 1.53
N LEU A 133 -5.36 1.10 2.69
CA LEU A 133 -5.98 1.43 3.98
C LEU A 133 -5.80 2.91 4.34
N ASN A 134 -4.65 3.51 3.99
CA ASN A 134 -4.46 4.96 4.10
C ASN A 134 -5.39 5.76 3.16
N ASN A 135 -5.61 5.28 1.94
CA ASN A 135 -6.59 5.89 1.05
C ASN A 135 -8.00 5.76 1.62
N ALA A 136 -8.35 4.59 2.19
CA ALA A 136 -9.62 4.40 2.87
C ALA A 136 -9.78 5.38 4.04
N TYR A 137 -8.76 5.59 4.88
CA TYR A 137 -8.80 6.61 5.92
C TYR A 137 -9.14 8.01 5.38
N LEU A 138 -8.58 8.38 4.24
CA LEU A 138 -8.79 9.71 3.67
C LEU A 138 -10.17 9.88 3.03
N TYR A 139 -10.64 8.87 2.32
CA TYR A 139 -11.77 9.02 1.38
C TYR A 139 -13.02 8.23 1.76
N THR A 140 -12.92 7.17 2.57
CA THR A 140 -14.09 6.40 3.02
C THR A 140 -14.97 7.24 3.93
N LYS A 141 -16.27 7.06 3.81
CA LYS A 141 -17.23 7.70 4.71
C LYS A 141 -17.26 6.97 6.05
N ASP A 142 -17.73 5.72 6.09
CA ASP A 142 -17.86 4.94 7.32
C ASP A 142 -17.82 3.41 7.13
N LYS A 143 -17.71 2.89 5.90
CA LYS A 143 -17.70 1.43 5.62
C LYS A 143 -16.55 1.02 4.72
N LEU A 144 -15.81 0.02 5.15
CA LEU A 144 -14.70 -0.58 4.41
C LEU A 144 -14.81 -2.11 4.47
N MET A 145 -14.81 -2.76 3.30
CA MET A 145 -14.69 -4.20 3.15
C MET A 145 -13.31 -4.54 2.60
N VAL A 146 -12.62 -5.44 3.28
CA VAL A 146 -11.42 -6.10 2.78
C VAL A 146 -11.76 -7.55 2.50
N SER A 147 -11.50 -8.03 1.30
CA SER A 147 -11.79 -9.42 0.97
C SER A 147 -10.68 -10.07 0.15
N ALA A 148 -10.57 -11.40 0.26
CA ALA A 148 -9.69 -12.17 -0.60
C ALA A 148 -10.37 -13.46 -1.07
N ARG A 149 -10.06 -13.84 -2.31
CA ARG A 149 -10.56 -15.06 -2.93
C ARG A 149 -9.63 -15.58 -4.01
N ARG A 150 -9.81 -16.83 -4.37
CA ARG A 150 -9.18 -17.40 -5.57
C ARG A 150 -10.14 -17.27 -6.75
N GLU A 151 -9.68 -16.68 -7.84
CA GLU A 151 -10.48 -16.47 -9.05
C GLU A 151 -9.59 -16.61 -10.30
N ASP A 152 -9.96 -17.48 -11.25
CA ASP A 152 -9.29 -17.69 -12.54
C ASP A 152 -7.76 -17.97 -12.45
N GLY A 153 -7.33 -18.61 -11.36
CA GLY A 153 -5.91 -18.90 -11.11
C GLY A 153 -5.12 -17.72 -10.54
N TYR A 154 -5.81 -16.68 -10.06
CA TYR A 154 -5.23 -15.57 -9.32
C TYR A 154 -5.72 -15.58 -7.87
N LEU A 155 -4.86 -15.11 -6.96
CA LEU A 155 -5.31 -14.53 -5.71
C LEU A 155 -5.86 -13.14 -6.04
N VAL A 156 -7.10 -12.87 -5.66
CA VAL A 156 -7.70 -11.55 -5.76
C VAL A 156 -7.88 -10.99 -4.36
N VAL A 157 -7.18 -9.90 -4.05
CA VAL A 157 -7.40 -9.10 -2.84
C VAL A 157 -8.16 -7.85 -3.23
N GLN A 158 -9.27 -7.58 -2.56
CA GLN A 158 -10.19 -6.51 -2.91
C GLN A 158 -10.50 -5.65 -1.70
N LEU A 159 -10.45 -4.32 -1.90
CA LEU A 159 -10.88 -3.32 -0.92
C LEU A 159 -12.03 -2.52 -1.54
N GLU A 160 -13.15 -2.43 -0.81
CA GLU A 160 -14.35 -1.69 -1.23
C GLU A 160 -14.77 -0.73 -0.14
N ASP A 161 -15.10 0.49 -0.51
CA ASP A 161 -15.55 1.52 0.42
C ASP A 161 -16.84 2.21 -0.04
N ASN A 162 -17.40 3.06 0.82
CA ASN A 162 -18.57 3.88 0.52
C ASN A 162 -18.23 5.39 0.40
N GLY A 163 -17.01 5.70 -0.01
CA GLY A 163 -16.58 7.06 -0.32
C GLY A 163 -17.10 7.56 -1.67
N PRO A 164 -16.55 8.67 -2.17
CA PRO A 164 -16.98 9.29 -3.42
C PRO A 164 -16.58 8.50 -4.67
N GLY A 165 -15.79 7.42 -4.53
CA GLY A 165 -15.22 6.69 -5.64
C GLY A 165 -13.95 7.31 -6.20
N TYR A 166 -13.34 6.61 -7.18
CA TYR A 166 -12.18 7.11 -7.91
C TYR A 166 -12.60 8.13 -8.97
N PRO A 167 -11.86 9.23 -9.15
CA PRO A 167 -11.96 10.05 -10.35
C PRO A 167 -11.69 9.23 -11.62
N ASP A 168 -12.29 9.61 -12.73
CA ASP A 168 -12.25 8.85 -14.01
C ASP A 168 -10.82 8.52 -14.47
N TYR A 169 -9.86 9.42 -14.23
CA TYR A 169 -8.46 9.21 -14.61
C TYR A 169 -7.71 8.18 -13.75
N PHE A 170 -8.30 7.73 -12.63
CA PHE A 170 -7.80 6.62 -11.82
C PHE A 170 -8.52 5.30 -12.09
N LEU A 171 -9.57 5.29 -12.91
CA LEU A 171 -10.24 4.06 -13.32
C LEU A 171 -9.36 3.31 -14.31
N MET A 172 -8.90 2.13 -13.92
CA MET A 172 -7.95 1.38 -14.74
C MET A 172 -8.10 -0.14 -14.64
N ASP A 173 -7.68 -0.82 -15.69
CA ASP A 173 -7.22 -2.22 -15.68
C ASP A 173 -5.78 -2.22 -16.21
N SER A 174 -4.81 -2.48 -15.33
CA SER A 174 -3.39 -2.32 -15.66
C SER A 174 -2.87 -3.35 -16.69
N ARG A 175 -3.69 -4.34 -17.10
CA ARG A 175 -3.40 -5.25 -18.23
C ARG A 175 -3.62 -4.58 -19.58
N ARG A 176 -4.55 -3.62 -19.64
CA ARG A 176 -4.86 -2.93 -20.90
C ARG A 176 -3.76 -1.90 -21.19
N LYS A 177 -3.09 -2.05 -22.32
CA LYS A 177 -2.23 -0.99 -22.88
C LYS A 177 -3.12 0.14 -23.35
N SER A 178 -3.65 0.95 -22.44
CA SER A 178 -4.36 2.18 -22.80
C SER A 178 -3.35 3.23 -23.20
N GLY A 179 -3.49 3.76 -24.41
CA GLY A 179 -2.59 4.76 -24.99
C GLY A 179 -2.61 6.14 -24.33
N SER A 180 -3.10 6.30 -23.10
CA SER A 180 -3.09 7.58 -22.38
C SER A 180 -2.92 7.49 -20.86
N ALA A 181 -3.09 6.33 -20.22
CA ALA A 181 -3.00 6.22 -18.75
C ALA A 181 -1.55 6.17 -18.20
N GLY A 182 -0.54 6.01 -19.05
CA GLY A 182 0.87 5.91 -18.67
C GLY A 182 1.64 7.24 -18.58
N SER A 183 1.07 8.36 -19.05
CA SER A 183 1.80 9.62 -19.17
C SER A 183 1.31 10.77 -18.26
N HIS A 184 0.25 10.58 -17.49
CA HIS A 184 -0.28 11.60 -16.58
C HIS A 184 -0.37 11.10 -15.13
N VAL A 185 0.76 10.68 -14.55
CA VAL A 185 0.92 10.81 -13.09
C VAL A 185 1.08 12.31 -12.85
N SER A 186 -0.06 13.01 -12.71
CA SER A 186 -0.06 14.42 -12.36
C SER A 186 0.37 14.55 -10.91
N PHE A 187 1.60 14.98 -10.68
CA PHE A 187 2.13 15.36 -9.36
C PHE A 187 1.43 16.60 -8.75
N LEU A 188 0.38 17.12 -9.39
CA LEU A 188 -0.21 18.43 -9.09
C LEU A 188 -1.46 18.40 -8.21
N THR A 189 -2.06 17.25 -7.95
CA THR A 189 -3.21 17.15 -7.04
C THR A 189 -2.78 16.36 -5.80
N GLY A 190 -2.97 16.88 -4.60
CA GLY A 190 -2.49 16.41 -3.29
C GLY A 190 -2.58 14.90 -2.96
N SER A 191 -3.18 14.08 -3.82
CA SER A 191 -3.03 12.62 -3.89
C SER A 191 -2.01 12.29 -4.99
N THR A 192 -0.80 11.94 -4.59
CA THR A 192 0.36 11.82 -5.49
C THR A 192 0.27 10.72 -6.57
N GLY A 193 -0.79 9.91 -6.63
CA GLY A 193 -0.90 8.76 -7.55
C GLY A 193 0.21 7.70 -7.37
N LEU A 194 1.21 7.99 -6.55
CA LEU A 194 2.37 7.14 -6.31
C LEU A 194 1.99 5.78 -5.73
N GLY A 195 0.96 5.72 -4.86
CA GLY A 195 0.49 4.47 -4.28
C GLY A 195 -0.06 3.52 -5.33
N LEU A 196 -0.87 4.03 -6.23
CA LEU A 196 -1.46 3.23 -7.31
C LEU A 196 -0.40 2.78 -8.32
N TYR A 197 0.53 3.69 -8.68
CA TYR A 197 1.66 3.35 -9.55
C TYR A 197 2.57 2.29 -8.93
N PHE A 198 2.88 2.40 -7.62
CA PHE A 198 3.61 1.38 -6.87
C PHE A 198 2.87 0.04 -6.89
N SER A 199 1.56 0.04 -6.66
CA SER A 199 0.74 -1.18 -6.70
C SER A 199 0.77 -1.87 -8.07
N VAL A 200 0.73 -1.10 -9.17
CA VAL A 200 0.89 -1.64 -10.53
C VAL A 200 2.25 -2.29 -10.71
N LEU A 201 3.31 -1.63 -10.25
CA LEU A 201 4.67 -2.12 -10.40
C LEU A 201 4.86 -3.43 -9.62
N VAL A 202 4.48 -3.44 -8.34
CA VAL A 202 4.58 -4.63 -7.49
C VAL A 202 3.73 -5.77 -8.04
N ALA A 203 2.49 -5.52 -8.45
CA ALA A 203 1.65 -6.55 -9.05
C ALA A 203 2.30 -7.17 -10.28
N LYS A 204 2.77 -6.36 -11.23
CA LYS A 204 3.45 -6.83 -12.45
C LYS A 204 4.72 -7.60 -12.19
N SER A 205 5.44 -7.30 -11.11
CA SER A 205 6.65 -8.02 -10.74
C SER A 205 6.35 -9.42 -10.20
N HIS A 206 5.14 -9.67 -9.68
CA HIS A 206 4.69 -11.02 -9.33
C HIS A 206 4.30 -11.77 -10.60
N THR A 207 5.16 -12.69 -11.00
CA THR A 207 4.95 -13.50 -12.21
C THR A 207 4.96 -14.98 -11.87
N ARG A 208 4.05 -15.74 -12.49
CA ARG A 208 3.99 -17.21 -12.36
C ARG A 208 3.40 -17.83 -13.63
N ASP A 209 4.02 -18.85 -14.15
CA ASP A 209 3.58 -19.61 -15.33
C ASP A 209 3.24 -18.72 -16.54
N GLY A 210 4.05 -17.69 -16.79
CA GLY A 210 3.86 -16.72 -17.88
C GLY A 210 2.72 -15.72 -17.66
N ARG A 211 2.09 -15.71 -16.49
CA ARG A 211 1.10 -14.72 -16.08
C ARG A 211 1.75 -13.65 -15.22
N GLU A 212 1.31 -12.42 -15.37
CA GLU A 212 1.71 -11.28 -14.54
C GLU A 212 0.55 -10.90 -13.61
N GLY A 213 0.89 -10.42 -12.41
CA GLY A 213 -0.08 -9.77 -11.56
C GLY A 213 -0.52 -8.43 -12.14
N PHE A 214 -1.68 -7.97 -11.73
CA PHE A 214 -2.26 -6.72 -12.20
C PHE A 214 -3.19 -6.10 -11.17
N ILE A 215 -3.51 -4.83 -11.34
CA ILE A 215 -4.53 -4.15 -10.53
C ILE A 215 -5.68 -3.66 -11.40
N ARG A 216 -6.86 -3.55 -10.76
CA ARG A 216 -8.04 -2.86 -11.28
C ARG A 216 -8.55 -1.86 -10.26
N THR A 217 -8.98 -0.72 -10.74
CA THR A 217 -9.74 0.25 -9.96
C THR A 217 -11.05 0.54 -10.68
N MET A 218 -12.13 0.56 -9.93
CA MET A 218 -13.47 0.83 -10.44
C MET A 218 -14.31 1.53 -9.38
N ASN A 219 -15.45 2.04 -9.77
CA ASN A 219 -16.46 2.56 -8.88
C ASN A 219 -17.66 1.62 -8.81
N GLY A 220 -18.38 1.63 -7.69
CA GLY A 220 -19.53 0.77 -7.42
C GLY A 220 -19.27 -0.20 -6.27
N GLY A 221 -19.28 -1.51 -6.57
CA GLY A 221 -19.16 -2.55 -5.55
C GLY A 221 -20.37 -2.60 -4.60
N ILE A 222 -20.21 -3.30 -3.47
CA ILE A 222 -21.32 -3.51 -2.51
C ILE A 222 -21.70 -2.24 -1.77
N TYR A 223 -20.76 -1.29 -1.62
CA TYR A 223 -20.97 -0.03 -0.91
C TYR A 223 -21.13 1.19 -1.82
N ASN A 224 -21.08 0.98 -3.15
CA ASN A 224 -21.25 2.00 -4.17
C ASN A 224 -20.22 3.15 -4.12
N GLY A 225 -19.02 2.87 -3.64
CA GLY A 225 -17.88 3.80 -3.58
C GLY A 225 -16.72 3.37 -4.47
N SER A 226 -15.50 3.38 -3.95
CA SER A 226 -14.34 2.89 -4.69
C SER A 226 -14.11 1.40 -4.49
N VAL A 227 -13.58 0.75 -5.52
CA VAL A 227 -13.17 -0.66 -5.50
C VAL A 227 -11.76 -0.77 -6.05
N PHE A 228 -10.86 -1.28 -5.23
CA PHE A 228 -9.49 -1.63 -5.61
C PHE A 228 -9.35 -3.15 -5.62
N CYS A 229 -8.80 -3.71 -6.70
CA CYS A 229 -8.52 -5.14 -6.81
C CYS A 229 -7.06 -5.38 -7.19
N LEU A 230 -6.36 -6.15 -6.37
CA LEU A 230 -5.02 -6.68 -6.63
C LEU A 230 -5.15 -8.14 -7.07
N HIS A 231 -4.58 -8.49 -8.21
CA HIS A 231 -4.55 -9.86 -8.75
C HIS A 231 -3.11 -10.35 -8.76
N LEU A 232 -2.82 -11.46 -8.07
CA LEU A 232 -1.49 -12.10 -8.03
C LEU A 232 -1.60 -13.52 -8.61
N PRO A 233 -0.73 -13.91 -9.59
CA PRO A 233 -0.78 -15.21 -10.26
C PRO A 233 -0.31 -16.36 -9.39
#